data_30d17a15ef0dcf4a8d977a9a8a0fb0f9
#
_entry.id   30d17a15ef0dcf4a8d977a9a8a0fb0f9
#
_cell.length_a   1.000
_cell.length_b   1.000
_cell.length_c   1.000
_cell.angle_alpha   90.00
_cell.angle_beta   90.00
_cell.angle_gamma   90.00
#
_symmetry.space_group_name_H-M   'P 1'
#
loop_
_entity.id
_entity.type
_entity.pdbx_description
1 polymer ?
#
loop_
_entity_poly.entity_id
_entity_poly.type
_entity_poly.pdbx_seq_one_letter_code
_entity_poly.pdbx_strand_id
1 'polypeptide(L)'
;EMCIRDSTYPKPIICWGHGIVMGGGLGVMAGCSHRVVTEATRIAMPEVTIALFPDVGGSWFLNHMPGKSGQFLAITGASINAADAVFTGLADRFIGSEHKATVLEQLRRSAWSDDSAVNHARVRHILRPLTEQSIGSMPGGQVEPHLTVINALCDGDDVHQVVDNIVNQQTSDQWLSRARDGLAHGSPLAALWISRQLQETRHSSLREVFQAELMLATNVVRYPEFAEGVRALLLDKDRNPAWAYKTTREVPAELLEQFFQAPWATNPLGEL
;
A
#
# COMPACT_ATOMS: atom_id res chain seq x y z
N GLU A 1 3.41 14.07 -7.78
CA GLU A 1 3.20 15.42 -7.18
C GLU A 1 2.05 15.43 -6.17
N MET A 2 0.89 14.81 -6.48
CA MET A 2 -0.31 14.91 -5.62
C MET A 2 -0.06 14.36 -4.21
N CYS A 3 0.45 13.14 -4.06
CA CYS A 3 0.72 12.53 -2.76
C CYS A 3 1.75 13.31 -1.93
N ILE A 4 2.70 13.98 -2.58
CA ILE A 4 3.69 14.84 -1.91
C ILE A 4 3.01 16.10 -1.37
N ARG A 5 2.17 16.76 -2.17
CA ARG A 5 1.44 17.95 -1.75
C ARG A 5 0.46 17.68 -0.63
N ASP A 6 -0.28 16.57 -0.72
CA ASP A 6 -1.28 16.20 0.27
C ASP A 6 -0.65 15.98 1.66
N SER A 7 0.53 15.35 1.71
CA SER A 7 1.25 15.09 2.97
C SER A 7 1.75 16.35 3.70
N THR A 8 1.90 17.48 2.99
CA THR A 8 2.38 18.76 3.53
C THR A 8 1.31 19.85 3.54
N TYR A 9 0.08 19.53 3.10
CA TYR A 9 -0.99 20.53 3.00
C TYR A 9 -1.48 20.97 4.39
N PRO A 10 -1.50 22.28 4.69
CA PRO A 10 -1.75 22.75 6.05
C PRO A 10 -3.22 22.68 6.48
N LYS A 11 -4.16 22.61 5.56
CA LYS A 11 -5.59 22.49 5.89
C LYS A 11 -6.01 21.04 6.01
N PRO A 12 -7.06 20.71 6.78
CA PRO A 12 -7.57 19.33 6.86
C PRO A 12 -7.99 18.80 5.50
N ILE A 13 -7.45 17.64 5.13
CA ILE A 13 -7.93 16.84 4.01
C ILE A 13 -8.55 15.58 4.59
N ILE A 14 -9.83 15.33 4.28
CA ILE A 14 -10.57 14.18 4.74
C ILE A 14 -10.71 13.22 3.56
N CYS A 15 -10.08 12.06 3.64
CA CYS A 15 -10.31 10.97 2.71
C CYS A 15 -11.45 10.08 3.20
N TRP A 16 -12.44 9.85 2.36
CA TRP A 16 -13.50 8.87 2.58
C TRP A 16 -13.24 7.65 1.71
N GLY A 17 -12.44 6.72 2.25
CA GLY A 17 -12.06 5.48 1.59
C GLY A 17 -13.21 4.47 1.59
N HIS A 18 -14.05 4.49 0.55
CA HIS A 18 -15.20 3.60 0.39
C HIS A 18 -15.06 2.78 -0.89
N GLY A 19 -15.31 1.48 -0.81
CA GLY A 19 -15.10 0.57 -1.92
C GLY A 19 -13.60 0.29 -2.16
N ILE A 20 -13.18 0.27 -3.42
CA ILE A 20 -11.80 -0.07 -3.81
C ILE A 20 -10.89 1.14 -3.63
N VAL A 21 -9.81 0.96 -2.86
CA VAL A 21 -8.74 1.93 -2.62
C VAL A 21 -7.42 1.25 -2.92
N MET A 22 -6.89 1.45 -4.12
CA MET A 22 -5.69 0.76 -4.63
C MET A 22 -4.75 1.72 -5.37
N GLY A 23 -3.47 1.39 -5.46
CA GLY A 23 -2.47 2.13 -6.21
C GLY A 23 -2.48 3.63 -5.87
N GLY A 24 -2.56 4.52 -6.85
CA GLY A 24 -2.61 5.97 -6.67
C GLY A 24 -3.73 6.45 -5.74
N GLY A 25 -4.88 5.75 -5.68
CA GLY A 25 -5.96 6.05 -4.74
C GLY A 25 -5.54 5.85 -3.27
N LEU A 26 -4.74 4.81 -3.00
CA LEU A 26 -4.19 4.60 -1.67
C LEU A 26 -3.12 5.66 -1.33
N GLY A 27 -2.30 6.05 -2.30
CA GLY A 27 -1.32 7.13 -2.11
C GLY A 27 -1.97 8.45 -1.70
N VAL A 28 -3.07 8.85 -2.36
CA VAL A 28 -3.87 10.03 -1.97
C VAL A 28 -4.42 9.85 -0.56
N MET A 29 -5.00 8.69 -0.24
CA MET A 29 -5.52 8.40 1.10
C MET A 29 -4.41 8.51 2.17
N ALA A 30 -3.24 7.93 1.91
CA ALA A 30 -2.11 7.94 2.83
C ALA A 30 -1.59 9.36 3.12
N GLY A 31 -1.66 10.28 2.13
CA GLY A 31 -1.30 11.70 2.29
C GLY A 31 -2.35 12.53 3.03
N CYS A 32 -3.57 12.04 3.22
CA CYS A 32 -4.63 12.80 3.87
C CYS A 32 -4.46 12.83 5.39
N SER A 33 -4.83 13.96 5.99
CA SER A 33 -4.73 14.20 7.44
C SER A 33 -5.82 13.52 8.28
N HIS A 34 -6.92 13.10 7.64
CA HIS A 34 -8.03 12.38 8.26
C HIS A 34 -8.52 11.28 7.32
N ARG A 35 -8.22 10.04 7.65
CA ARG A 35 -8.47 8.87 6.80
C ARG A 35 -9.60 8.04 7.39
N VAL A 36 -10.75 8.06 6.73
CA VAL A 36 -11.96 7.34 7.12
C VAL A 36 -12.16 6.15 6.18
N VAL A 37 -12.41 4.98 6.74
CA VAL A 37 -12.80 3.76 6.03
C VAL A 37 -14.18 3.30 6.44
N THR A 38 -14.83 2.51 5.59
CA THR A 38 -16.20 2.01 5.77
C THR A 38 -16.24 0.49 5.67
N GLU A 39 -17.40 -0.11 5.94
CA GLU A 39 -17.63 -1.56 5.81
C GLU A 39 -17.36 -2.11 4.39
N ALA A 40 -17.46 -1.24 3.38
CA ALA A 40 -17.20 -1.62 1.98
C ALA A 40 -15.74 -1.45 1.55
N THR A 41 -14.90 -0.89 2.41
CA THR A 41 -13.50 -0.60 2.06
C THR A 41 -12.71 -1.87 1.74
N ARG A 42 -11.97 -1.81 0.62
CA ARG A 42 -11.02 -2.83 0.17
C ARG A 42 -9.73 -2.13 -0.25
N ILE A 43 -8.66 -2.40 0.46
CA ILE A 43 -7.33 -1.81 0.19
C ILE A 43 -6.40 -2.90 -0.30
N ALA A 44 -5.62 -2.62 -1.32
CA ALA A 44 -4.52 -3.47 -1.76
C ALA A 44 -3.45 -2.66 -2.48
N MET A 45 -2.23 -3.20 -2.52
CA MET A 45 -1.13 -2.79 -3.38
C MET A 45 -0.77 -4.00 -4.27
N PRO A 46 -1.55 -4.25 -5.35
CA PRO A 46 -1.41 -5.46 -6.16
C PRO A 46 -0.34 -5.34 -7.26
N GLU A 47 0.61 -4.43 -7.10
CA GLU A 47 1.60 -4.03 -8.11
C GLU A 47 2.48 -5.21 -8.56
N VAL A 48 2.72 -6.21 -7.71
CA VAL A 48 3.41 -7.44 -8.05
C VAL A 48 2.76 -8.17 -9.24
N THR A 49 1.45 -8.02 -9.43
CA THR A 49 0.68 -8.66 -10.50
C THR A 49 0.82 -8.00 -11.87
N ILE A 50 1.41 -6.82 -11.92
CA ILE A 50 1.70 -6.08 -13.16
C ILE A 50 3.20 -5.77 -13.30
N ALA A 51 4.05 -6.50 -12.59
CA ALA A 51 5.48 -6.25 -12.55
C ALA A 51 5.81 -4.77 -12.25
N LEU A 52 5.18 -4.24 -11.20
CA LEU A 52 5.47 -2.94 -10.60
C LEU A 52 5.77 -3.17 -9.11
N PHE A 53 5.93 -2.13 -8.35
CA PHE A 53 6.09 -2.14 -6.90
C PHE A 53 5.12 -1.14 -6.27
N PRO A 54 4.77 -1.27 -4.98
CA PRO A 54 4.02 -0.26 -4.24
C PRO A 54 4.73 1.10 -4.29
N ASP A 55 4.23 1.99 -5.15
CA ASP A 55 4.71 3.37 -5.32
C ASP A 55 3.91 4.35 -4.44
N VAL A 56 3.90 5.61 -4.77
CA VAL A 56 3.10 6.70 -4.13
C VAL A 56 3.33 6.85 -2.62
N GLY A 57 4.56 6.62 -2.17
CA GLY A 57 4.93 6.57 -0.74
C GLY A 57 4.66 5.19 -0.12
N GLY A 58 4.38 4.18 -0.94
CA GLY A 58 4.08 2.82 -0.51
C GLY A 58 5.15 2.22 0.37
N SER A 59 6.41 2.39 -0.01
CA SER A 59 7.54 1.90 0.78
C SER A 59 7.57 2.51 2.18
N TRP A 60 7.13 3.76 2.34
CA TRP A 60 7.09 4.41 3.64
C TRP A 60 6.00 3.82 4.53
N PHE A 61 4.73 3.83 4.10
CA PHE A 61 3.64 3.36 4.97
C PHE A 61 3.67 1.85 5.21
N LEU A 62 4.15 1.05 4.25
CA LEU A 62 4.33 -0.39 4.42
C LEU A 62 5.41 -0.70 5.47
N ASN A 63 6.51 0.03 5.48
CA ASN A 63 7.57 -0.11 6.50
C ASN A 63 7.14 0.31 7.92
N HIS A 64 6.04 1.07 8.05
CA HIS A 64 5.48 1.48 9.34
C HIS A 64 4.36 0.57 9.85
N MET A 65 4.02 -0.49 9.12
CA MET A 65 3.01 -1.46 9.55
C MET A 65 3.53 -2.40 10.64
N PRO A 66 2.64 -2.98 11.48
CA PRO A 66 3.02 -3.91 12.54
C PRO A 66 3.77 -5.15 12.02
N GLY A 67 4.88 -5.48 12.66
CA GLY A 67 5.67 -6.67 12.36
C GLY A 67 6.14 -6.73 10.90
N LYS A 68 5.88 -7.84 10.24
CA LYS A 68 6.19 -8.07 8.82
C LYS A 68 4.98 -7.91 7.90
N SER A 69 3.87 -7.35 8.40
CA SER A 69 2.63 -7.25 7.62
C SER A 69 2.79 -6.38 6.36
N GLY A 70 3.57 -5.29 6.43
CA GLY A 70 3.83 -4.46 5.27
C GLY A 70 4.58 -5.20 4.15
N GLN A 71 5.63 -5.94 4.49
CA GLN A 71 6.36 -6.78 3.53
C GLN A 71 5.45 -7.83 2.92
N PHE A 72 4.68 -8.55 3.74
CA PHE A 72 3.75 -9.58 3.28
C PHE A 72 2.71 -9.00 2.30
N LEU A 73 2.06 -7.89 2.66
CA LEU A 73 1.05 -7.25 1.81
C LEU A 73 1.64 -6.73 0.50
N ALA A 74 2.85 -6.18 0.54
CA ALA A 74 3.53 -5.64 -0.64
C ALA A 74 3.86 -6.71 -1.69
N ILE A 75 4.42 -7.86 -1.26
CA ILE A 75 4.85 -8.91 -2.19
C ILE A 75 3.71 -9.84 -2.62
N THR A 76 2.63 -9.95 -1.82
CA THR A 76 1.48 -10.81 -2.15
C THR A 76 0.37 -10.06 -2.87
N GLY A 77 0.30 -8.72 -2.75
CA GLY A 77 -0.83 -7.93 -3.22
C GLY A 77 -2.14 -8.24 -2.49
N ALA A 78 -2.07 -8.84 -1.30
CA ALA A 78 -3.25 -9.26 -0.56
C ALA A 78 -4.16 -8.08 -0.22
N SER A 79 -5.47 -8.26 -0.40
CA SER A 79 -6.46 -7.25 -0.08
C SER A 79 -6.81 -7.29 1.40
N ILE A 80 -6.92 -6.12 2.00
CA ILE A 80 -7.32 -5.90 3.39
C ILE A 80 -8.61 -5.08 3.48
N ASN A 81 -9.28 -5.15 4.63
CA ASN A 81 -10.53 -4.44 4.89
C ASN A 81 -10.34 -3.23 5.82
N ALA A 82 -11.46 -2.65 6.27
CA ALA A 82 -11.47 -1.48 7.14
C ALA A 82 -10.81 -1.74 8.51
N ALA A 83 -11.04 -2.90 9.13
CA ALA A 83 -10.41 -3.22 10.40
C ALA A 83 -8.90 -3.34 10.27
N ASP A 84 -8.43 -4.00 9.22
CA ASP A 84 -7.02 -4.11 8.90
C ASP A 84 -6.40 -2.74 8.62
N ALA A 85 -7.10 -1.87 7.89
CA ALA A 85 -6.62 -0.51 7.59
C ALA A 85 -6.43 0.32 8.87
N VAL A 86 -7.31 0.18 9.84
CA VAL A 86 -7.16 0.83 11.16
C VAL A 86 -6.01 0.19 11.95
N PHE A 87 -5.94 -1.14 11.98
CA PHE A 87 -4.89 -1.89 12.69
C PHE A 87 -3.49 -1.57 12.15
N THR A 88 -3.34 -1.50 10.82
CA THR A 88 -2.06 -1.22 10.15
C THR A 88 -1.68 0.27 10.13
N GLY A 89 -2.55 1.15 10.58
CA GLY A 89 -2.33 2.59 10.57
C GLY A 89 -2.54 3.27 9.21
N LEU A 90 -3.08 2.55 8.22
CA LEU A 90 -3.48 3.15 6.93
C LEU A 90 -4.72 4.05 7.04
N ALA A 91 -5.59 3.76 8.01
CA ALA A 91 -6.76 4.58 8.30
C ALA A 91 -6.77 5.02 9.76
N ASP A 92 -7.39 6.19 10.01
CA ASP A 92 -7.53 6.74 11.36
C ASP A 92 -8.84 6.32 12.02
N ARG A 93 -9.89 6.04 11.20
CA ARG A 93 -11.24 5.82 11.71
C ARG A 93 -12.04 4.90 10.81
N PHE A 94 -12.83 4.06 11.44
CA PHE A 94 -13.95 3.38 10.81
C PHE A 94 -15.24 4.17 11.07
N ILE A 95 -15.98 4.49 10.02
CA ILE A 95 -17.31 5.12 10.10
C ILE A 95 -18.21 4.45 9.07
N GLY A 96 -19.37 3.96 9.50
CA GLY A 96 -20.35 3.33 8.59
C GLY A 96 -20.75 4.27 7.45
N SER A 97 -20.92 3.69 6.26
CA SER A 97 -21.17 4.48 5.04
C SER A 97 -22.46 5.31 5.11
N GLU A 98 -23.42 4.90 5.90
CA GLU A 98 -24.69 5.60 6.17
C GLU A 98 -24.48 6.98 6.80
N HIS A 99 -23.38 7.19 7.51
CA HIS A 99 -23.06 8.46 8.16
C HIS A 99 -22.43 9.51 7.23
N LYS A 100 -22.11 9.17 5.98
CA LYS A 100 -21.44 10.10 5.05
C LYS A 100 -22.19 11.42 4.88
N ALA A 101 -23.51 11.36 4.72
CA ALA A 101 -24.34 12.57 4.58
C ALA A 101 -24.28 13.46 5.82
N THR A 102 -24.30 12.85 7.01
CA THR A 102 -24.17 13.54 8.30
C THR A 102 -22.83 14.24 8.43
N VAL A 103 -21.73 13.55 8.06
CA VAL A 103 -20.37 14.16 8.07
C VAL A 103 -20.34 15.38 7.16
N LEU A 104 -20.81 15.26 5.93
CA LEU A 104 -20.81 16.37 4.97
C LEU A 104 -21.66 17.56 5.45
N GLU A 105 -22.80 17.30 6.06
CA GLU A 105 -23.67 18.36 6.59
C GLU A 105 -23.00 19.08 7.79
N GLN A 106 -22.38 18.34 8.70
CA GLN A 106 -21.69 18.94 9.83
C GLN A 106 -20.46 19.75 9.38
N LEU A 107 -19.73 19.29 8.38
CA LEU A 107 -18.61 20.03 7.78
C LEU A 107 -19.09 21.34 7.13
N ARG A 108 -20.22 21.33 6.40
CA ARG A 108 -20.80 22.53 5.78
C ARG A 108 -21.23 23.58 6.80
N ARG A 109 -21.76 23.14 7.94
CA ARG A 109 -22.21 24.05 9.02
C ARG A 109 -21.11 24.53 9.93
N SER A 110 -19.91 23.99 9.80
CA SER A 110 -18.79 24.34 10.67
C SER A 110 -18.31 25.76 10.41
N ALA A 111 -18.06 26.52 11.48
CA ALA A 111 -17.40 27.80 11.41
C ALA A 111 -15.87 27.61 11.29
N TRP A 112 -15.36 27.61 10.07
CA TRP A 112 -13.93 27.44 9.80
C TRP A 112 -13.12 28.68 10.25
N SER A 113 -11.84 28.45 10.59
CA SER A 113 -10.90 29.45 11.11
C SER A 113 -9.69 29.55 10.18
N ASP A 114 -8.94 30.65 10.27
CA ASP A 114 -7.62 30.74 9.63
C ASP A 114 -6.56 29.91 10.34
N ASP A 115 -6.82 29.48 11.58
CA ASP A 115 -5.95 28.56 12.33
C ASP A 115 -6.20 27.11 11.91
N SER A 116 -5.18 26.49 11.32
CA SER A 116 -5.20 25.11 10.86
C SER A 116 -5.44 24.10 12.00
N ALA A 117 -4.83 24.32 13.17
CA ALA A 117 -4.96 23.42 14.33
C ALA A 117 -6.41 23.39 14.84
N VAL A 118 -7.08 24.54 14.85
CA VAL A 118 -8.50 24.68 15.20
C VAL A 118 -9.36 23.88 14.20
N ASN A 119 -9.06 23.96 12.91
CA ASN A 119 -9.81 23.26 11.89
C ASN A 119 -9.63 21.75 11.99
N HIS A 120 -8.40 21.27 12.22
CA HIS A 120 -8.15 19.84 12.48
C HIS A 120 -8.88 19.34 13.73
N ALA A 121 -8.93 20.13 14.79
CA ALA A 121 -9.71 19.79 16.00
C ALA A 121 -11.21 19.70 15.73
N ARG A 122 -11.77 20.59 14.90
CA ARG A 122 -13.17 20.53 14.46
C ARG A 122 -13.49 19.28 13.68
N VAL A 123 -12.64 18.92 12.72
CA VAL A 123 -12.82 17.66 11.97
C VAL A 123 -12.82 16.47 12.92
N ARG A 124 -11.87 16.40 13.86
CA ARG A 124 -11.85 15.32 14.87
C ARG A 124 -13.13 15.28 15.73
N HIS A 125 -13.64 16.43 16.11
CA HIS A 125 -14.87 16.56 16.90
C HIS A 125 -16.10 16.04 16.12
N ILE A 126 -16.19 16.33 14.83
CA ILE A 126 -17.27 15.84 13.94
C ILE A 126 -17.19 14.30 13.78
N LEU A 127 -16.00 13.78 13.52
CA LEU A 127 -15.83 12.36 13.17
C LEU A 127 -15.92 11.42 14.38
N ARG A 128 -15.49 11.86 15.57
CA ARG A 128 -15.38 11.01 16.76
C ARG A 128 -16.70 10.36 17.19
N PRO A 129 -17.83 11.07 17.36
CA PRO A 129 -19.09 10.44 17.76
C PRO A 129 -19.60 9.42 16.75
N LEU A 130 -19.38 9.67 15.45
CA LEU A 130 -19.79 8.77 14.39
C LEU A 130 -18.91 7.51 14.35
N THR A 131 -17.61 7.63 14.67
CA THR A 131 -16.73 6.47 14.89
C THR A 131 -17.25 5.60 16.04
N GLU A 132 -17.59 6.21 17.20
CA GLU A 132 -18.10 5.49 18.37
C GLU A 132 -19.42 4.77 18.07
N GLN A 133 -20.31 5.37 17.27
CA GLN A 133 -21.56 4.75 16.82
C GLN A 133 -21.35 3.58 15.85
N SER A 134 -20.30 3.65 15.03
CA SER A 134 -20.04 2.68 13.96
C SER A 134 -19.22 1.47 14.41
N ILE A 135 -18.51 1.53 15.54
CA ILE A 135 -17.50 0.52 15.93
C ILE A 135 -18.08 -0.90 16.00
N GLY A 136 -19.34 -1.05 16.39
CA GLY A 136 -20.04 -2.35 16.49
C GLY A 136 -20.33 -3.01 15.13
N SER A 137 -20.25 -2.27 14.02
CA SER A 137 -20.46 -2.78 12.66
C SER A 137 -19.16 -2.96 11.86
N MET A 138 -18.01 -2.72 12.50
CA MET A 138 -16.71 -2.92 11.84
C MET A 138 -16.49 -4.40 11.52
N PRO A 139 -16.09 -4.76 10.27
CA PRO A 139 -15.84 -6.15 9.90
C PRO A 139 -14.65 -6.71 10.66
N GLY A 140 -14.60 -8.04 10.83
CA GLY A 140 -13.41 -8.71 11.37
C GLY A 140 -12.19 -8.53 10.47
N GLY A 141 -11.03 -8.24 11.06
CA GLY A 141 -9.77 -8.08 10.34
C GLY A 141 -9.15 -9.42 9.93
N GLN A 142 -8.18 -9.34 9.02
CA GLN A 142 -7.38 -10.48 8.55
C GLN A 142 -5.93 -10.39 9.05
N VAL A 143 -5.35 -9.19 9.07
CA VAL A 143 -3.93 -9.00 9.38
C VAL A 143 -3.61 -9.32 10.83
N GLU A 144 -4.36 -8.75 11.77
CA GLU A 144 -4.11 -8.93 13.20
C GLU A 144 -4.19 -10.41 13.65
N PRO A 145 -5.23 -11.19 13.29
CA PRO A 145 -5.30 -12.61 13.65
C PRO A 145 -4.18 -13.45 13.03
N HIS A 146 -3.66 -13.05 11.87
CA HIS A 146 -2.61 -13.77 11.16
C HIS A 146 -1.20 -13.22 11.41
N LEU A 147 -1.01 -12.20 12.25
CA LEU A 147 0.26 -11.51 12.39
C LEU A 147 1.42 -12.43 12.78
N THR A 148 1.18 -13.41 13.65
CA THR A 148 2.20 -14.41 14.04
C THR A 148 2.63 -15.26 12.84
N VAL A 149 1.68 -15.71 12.02
CA VAL A 149 1.97 -16.50 10.82
C VAL A 149 2.69 -15.64 9.78
N ILE A 150 2.22 -14.41 9.55
CA ILE A 150 2.87 -13.45 8.65
C ILE A 150 4.32 -13.21 9.05
N ASN A 151 4.57 -12.96 10.35
CA ASN A 151 5.92 -12.74 10.84
C ASN A 151 6.81 -13.98 10.61
N ALA A 152 6.30 -15.18 10.84
CA ALA A 152 7.06 -16.42 10.61
C ALA A 152 7.34 -16.67 9.12
N LEU A 153 6.40 -16.39 8.22
CA LEU A 153 6.58 -16.55 6.77
C LEU A 153 7.61 -15.55 6.21
N CYS A 154 7.63 -14.34 6.76
CA CYS A 154 8.52 -13.26 6.32
C CYS A 154 9.77 -13.12 7.22
N ASP A 155 10.07 -14.13 8.05
CA ASP A 155 11.28 -14.14 8.88
C ASP A 155 12.53 -14.41 8.04
N GLY A 156 13.57 -13.63 8.27
CA GLY A 156 14.86 -13.72 7.58
C GLY A 156 15.13 -12.61 6.57
N ASP A 157 16.39 -12.55 6.14
CA ASP A 157 16.92 -11.55 5.21
C ASP A 157 16.98 -12.05 3.76
N ASP A 158 16.86 -13.37 3.54
CA ASP A 158 16.82 -13.96 2.19
C ASP A 158 15.40 -13.87 1.61
N VAL A 159 15.22 -12.94 0.68
CA VAL A 159 13.93 -12.77 -0.01
C VAL A 159 13.48 -14.02 -0.78
N HIS A 160 14.41 -14.82 -1.31
CA HIS A 160 14.08 -16.07 -1.99
C HIS A 160 13.44 -17.05 -1.02
N GLN A 161 13.96 -17.13 0.20
CA GLN A 161 13.40 -17.98 1.24
C GLN A 161 12.02 -17.46 1.71
N VAL A 162 11.85 -16.15 1.85
CA VAL A 162 10.54 -15.55 2.19
C VAL A 162 9.49 -15.88 1.12
N VAL A 163 9.83 -15.73 -0.16
CA VAL A 163 8.93 -16.08 -1.26
C VAL A 163 8.59 -17.58 -1.23
N ASP A 164 9.60 -18.44 -1.06
CA ASP A 164 9.41 -19.90 -0.96
C ASP A 164 8.50 -20.27 0.24
N ASN A 165 8.70 -19.65 1.40
CA ASN A 165 7.86 -19.88 2.59
C ASN A 165 6.39 -19.55 2.31
N ILE A 166 6.11 -18.41 1.66
CA ILE A 166 4.74 -17.97 1.37
C ILE A 166 4.11 -18.87 0.29
N VAL A 167 4.82 -19.13 -0.81
CA VAL A 167 4.29 -19.92 -1.94
C VAL A 167 4.03 -21.38 -1.55
N ASN A 168 4.87 -21.96 -0.69
CA ASN A 168 4.75 -23.36 -0.28
C ASN A 168 3.92 -23.57 0.99
N GLN A 169 3.39 -22.50 1.62
CA GLN A 169 2.60 -22.65 2.84
C GLN A 169 1.36 -23.50 2.61
N GLN A 170 1.10 -24.40 3.54
CA GLN A 170 -0.14 -25.17 3.58
C GLN A 170 -1.13 -24.48 4.52
N THR A 171 -2.24 -24.00 3.99
CA THR A 171 -3.25 -23.30 4.78
C THR A 171 -4.65 -23.60 4.26
N SER A 172 -5.61 -23.75 5.18
CA SER A 172 -7.04 -23.77 4.87
C SER A 172 -7.71 -22.39 4.96
N ASP A 173 -6.98 -21.39 5.45
CA ASP A 173 -7.47 -20.03 5.51
C ASP A 173 -7.55 -19.42 4.11
N GLN A 174 -8.71 -18.84 3.81
CA GLN A 174 -9.02 -18.32 2.47
C GLN A 174 -8.21 -17.07 2.12
N TRP A 175 -7.94 -16.21 3.11
CA TRP A 175 -7.21 -14.97 2.87
C TRP A 175 -5.72 -15.24 2.65
N LEU A 176 -5.11 -16.09 3.49
CA LEU A 176 -3.72 -16.54 3.31
C LEU A 176 -3.54 -17.32 1.99
N SER A 177 -4.51 -18.18 1.63
CA SER A 177 -4.46 -18.90 0.34
C SER A 177 -4.47 -17.93 -0.84
N ARG A 178 -5.33 -16.90 -0.83
CA ARG A 178 -5.35 -15.88 -1.89
C ARG A 178 -4.06 -15.05 -1.93
N ALA A 179 -3.48 -14.74 -0.77
CA ALA A 179 -2.19 -14.05 -0.70
C ALA A 179 -1.07 -14.89 -1.33
N ARG A 180 -1.00 -16.17 -0.98
CA ARG A 180 -0.08 -17.14 -1.62
C ARG A 180 -0.25 -17.18 -3.12
N ASP A 181 -1.50 -17.34 -3.59
CA ASP A 181 -1.82 -17.44 -5.01
C ASP A 181 -1.49 -16.13 -5.75
N GLY A 182 -1.70 -14.97 -5.12
CA GLY A 182 -1.30 -13.67 -5.64
C GLY A 182 0.20 -13.57 -5.90
N LEU A 183 1.02 -14.00 -4.93
CA LEU A 183 2.48 -14.04 -5.09
C LEU A 183 2.91 -15.06 -6.13
N ALA A 184 2.33 -16.26 -6.12
CA ALA A 184 2.68 -17.32 -7.06
C ALA A 184 2.40 -16.98 -8.53
N HIS A 185 1.39 -16.12 -8.80
CA HIS A 185 1.07 -15.63 -10.14
C HIS A 185 1.71 -14.26 -10.46
N GLY A 186 2.23 -13.58 -9.46
CA GLY A 186 2.93 -12.31 -9.61
C GLY A 186 4.28 -12.45 -10.30
N SER A 187 4.89 -11.33 -10.68
CA SER A 187 6.22 -11.32 -11.25
C SER A 187 7.29 -11.66 -10.20
N PRO A 188 8.12 -12.71 -10.41
CA PRO A 188 9.24 -13.00 -9.54
C PRO A 188 10.25 -11.85 -9.43
N LEU A 189 10.48 -11.15 -10.54
CA LEU A 189 11.35 -9.97 -10.56
C LEU A 189 10.75 -8.84 -9.71
N ALA A 190 9.42 -8.62 -9.79
CA ALA A 190 8.75 -7.62 -8.95
C ALA A 190 8.85 -7.95 -7.45
N ALA A 191 8.70 -9.21 -7.06
CA ALA A 191 8.87 -9.62 -5.68
C ALA A 191 10.27 -9.28 -5.12
N LEU A 192 11.30 -9.36 -5.96
CA LEU A 192 12.69 -9.00 -5.59
C LEU A 192 12.86 -7.49 -5.42
N TRP A 193 12.44 -6.68 -6.40
CA TRP A 193 12.63 -5.22 -6.24
C TRP A 193 11.71 -4.63 -5.18
N ILE A 194 10.49 -5.18 -4.94
CA ILE A 194 9.63 -4.77 -3.84
C ILE A 194 10.33 -5.02 -2.49
N SER A 195 10.84 -6.23 -2.29
CA SER A 195 11.52 -6.61 -1.04
C SER A 195 12.75 -5.76 -0.79
N ARG A 196 13.59 -5.55 -1.81
CA ARG A 196 14.78 -4.71 -1.71
C ARG A 196 14.43 -3.25 -1.45
N GLN A 197 13.43 -2.69 -2.15
CA GLN A 197 12.98 -1.32 -1.94
C GLN A 197 12.53 -1.11 -0.49
N LEU A 198 11.74 -2.02 0.07
CA LEU A 198 11.33 -1.96 1.48
C LEU A 198 12.53 -2.04 2.43
N GLN A 199 13.51 -2.90 2.14
CA GLN A 199 14.70 -3.04 2.98
C GLN A 199 15.56 -1.76 2.95
N GLU A 200 15.84 -1.21 1.77
CA GLU A 200 16.67 -0.02 1.60
C GLU A 200 16.02 1.24 2.17
N THR A 201 14.68 1.32 2.11
CA THR A 201 13.93 2.50 2.61
C THR A 201 13.40 2.35 4.03
N ARG A 202 13.76 1.30 4.76
CA ARG A 202 13.21 0.98 6.08
C ARG A 202 13.30 2.12 7.10
N HIS A 203 14.37 2.91 7.03
CA HIS A 203 14.64 4.02 7.95
C HIS A 203 14.62 5.38 7.26
N SER A 204 14.15 5.42 6.01
CA SER A 204 14.10 6.64 5.22
C SER A 204 12.91 7.52 5.60
N SER A 205 13.09 8.82 5.50
CA SER A 205 11.99 9.78 5.54
C SER A 205 11.05 9.60 4.34
N LEU A 206 9.82 10.10 4.44
CA LEU A 206 8.88 10.06 3.32
C LEU A 206 9.45 10.75 2.05
N ARG A 207 10.23 11.83 2.23
CA ARG A 207 10.93 12.52 1.15
C ARG A 207 11.93 11.60 0.42
N GLU A 208 12.80 10.95 1.18
CA GLU A 208 13.78 10.01 0.63
C GLU A 208 13.11 8.82 -0.03
N VAL A 209 11.99 8.34 0.52
CA VAL A 209 11.18 7.29 -0.10
C VAL A 209 10.67 7.73 -1.47
N PHE A 210 10.08 8.92 -1.62
CA PHE A 210 9.65 9.42 -2.94
C PHE A 210 10.81 9.54 -3.93
N GLN A 211 12.00 9.92 -3.47
CA GLN A 211 13.19 10.00 -4.32
C GLN A 211 13.64 8.61 -4.79
N ALA A 212 13.63 7.61 -3.90
CA ALA A 212 13.99 6.23 -4.22
C ALA A 212 12.92 5.57 -5.12
N GLU A 213 11.64 5.78 -4.83
CA GLU A 213 10.53 5.27 -5.65
C GLU A 213 10.56 5.85 -7.07
N LEU A 214 10.86 7.14 -7.24
CA LEU A 214 10.98 7.73 -8.57
C LEU A 214 12.11 7.10 -9.38
N MET A 215 13.24 6.81 -8.73
CA MET A 215 14.37 6.13 -9.35
C MET A 215 13.96 4.72 -9.82
N LEU A 216 13.43 3.93 -8.92
CA LEU A 216 12.99 2.56 -9.21
C LEU A 216 11.91 2.56 -10.30
N ALA A 217 10.87 3.40 -10.18
CA ALA A 217 9.80 3.51 -11.17
C ALA A 217 10.33 3.83 -12.57
N THR A 218 11.30 4.77 -12.68
CA THR A 218 11.88 5.13 -13.96
C THR A 218 12.58 3.96 -14.65
N ASN A 219 13.22 3.09 -13.89
CA ASN A 219 13.89 1.90 -14.42
C ASN A 219 12.89 0.78 -14.74
N VAL A 220 11.92 0.53 -13.83
CA VAL A 220 10.91 -0.52 -13.97
C VAL A 220 10.02 -0.30 -15.20
N VAL A 221 9.49 0.91 -15.40
CA VAL A 221 8.57 1.18 -16.54
C VAL A 221 9.24 1.11 -17.91
N ARG A 222 10.57 1.12 -17.95
CA ARG A 222 11.36 0.93 -19.17
C ARG A 222 11.65 -0.54 -19.47
N TYR A 223 11.41 -1.43 -18.50
CA TYR A 223 11.70 -2.84 -18.64
C TYR A 223 10.47 -3.58 -19.19
N PRO A 224 10.66 -4.56 -20.12
CA PRO A 224 9.54 -5.20 -20.83
C PRO A 224 8.52 -5.89 -19.93
N GLU A 225 8.90 -6.35 -18.76
CA GLU A 225 8.04 -7.11 -17.85
C GLU A 225 6.85 -6.28 -17.33
N PHE A 226 7.04 -4.97 -17.10
CA PHE A 226 5.95 -4.07 -16.75
C PHE A 226 4.91 -3.98 -17.89
N ALA A 227 5.37 -3.84 -19.15
CA ALA A 227 4.48 -3.82 -20.30
C ALA A 227 3.67 -5.12 -20.44
N GLU A 228 4.29 -6.27 -20.18
CA GLU A 228 3.62 -7.57 -20.19
C GLU A 228 2.57 -7.68 -19.06
N GLY A 229 2.89 -7.25 -17.84
CA GLY A 229 1.93 -7.22 -16.74
C GLY A 229 0.72 -6.35 -17.05
N VAL A 230 0.94 -5.16 -17.62
CA VAL A 230 -0.13 -4.26 -18.08
C VAL A 230 -0.96 -4.90 -19.18
N ARG A 231 -0.33 -5.56 -20.18
CA ARG A 231 -1.04 -6.30 -21.22
C ARG A 231 -1.98 -7.33 -20.63
N ALA A 232 -1.43 -8.22 -19.80
CA ALA A 232 -2.18 -9.38 -19.28
C ALA A 232 -3.34 -8.98 -18.37
N LEU A 233 -3.15 -7.94 -17.53
CA LEU A 233 -4.16 -7.57 -16.54
C LEU A 233 -5.14 -6.51 -17.05
N LEU A 234 -4.67 -5.51 -17.81
CA LEU A 234 -5.45 -4.30 -18.10
C LEU A 234 -5.92 -4.21 -19.56
N LEU A 235 -5.11 -4.66 -20.53
CA LEU A 235 -5.44 -4.58 -21.95
C LEU A 235 -6.18 -5.84 -22.42
N ASP A 236 -5.51 -6.97 -22.49
CA ASP A 236 -6.08 -8.23 -22.98
C ASP A 236 -6.97 -8.91 -21.95
N LYS A 237 -6.70 -8.66 -20.65
CA LYS A 237 -7.45 -9.20 -19.49
C LYS A 237 -7.48 -10.73 -19.44
N ASP A 238 -6.50 -11.37 -20.06
CA ASP A 238 -6.34 -12.82 -20.04
C ASP A 238 -5.80 -13.34 -18.69
N ARG A 239 -5.23 -12.45 -17.88
CA ARG A 239 -4.62 -12.74 -16.57
C ARG A 239 -3.56 -13.84 -16.65
N ASN A 240 -2.88 -13.93 -17.77
CA ASN A 240 -1.86 -14.94 -18.03
C ASN A 240 -0.57 -14.26 -18.54
N PRO A 241 0.17 -13.56 -17.66
CA PRO A 241 1.40 -12.90 -18.04
C PRO A 241 2.51 -13.91 -18.34
N ALA A 242 3.28 -13.64 -19.37
CA ALA A 242 4.47 -14.41 -19.74
C ALA A 242 5.71 -13.78 -19.09
N TRP A 243 5.88 -14.00 -17.78
CA TRP A 243 7.04 -13.48 -17.04
C TRP A 243 8.36 -14.03 -17.60
N ALA A 244 9.40 -13.19 -17.61
CA ALA A 244 10.73 -13.56 -18.10
C ALA A 244 11.38 -14.65 -17.23
N TYR A 245 11.04 -14.70 -15.95
CA TYR A 245 11.56 -15.64 -14.98
C TYR A 245 10.41 -16.39 -14.30
N LYS A 246 10.61 -17.67 -14.00
CA LYS A 246 9.60 -18.49 -13.32
C LYS A 246 9.70 -18.43 -11.80
N THR A 247 10.90 -18.19 -11.30
CA THR A 247 11.19 -18.10 -9.86
C THR A 247 12.11 -16.91 -9.58
N THR A 248 12.11 -16.46 -8.35
CA THR A 248 13.03 -15.39 -7.91
C THR A 248 14.50 -15.81 -8.05
N ARG A 249 14.82 -17.11 -7.93
CA ARG A 249 16.18 -17.64 -8.01
C ARG A 249 16.74 -17.64 -9.45
N GLU A 250 15.88 -17.56 -10.46
CA GLU A 250 16.32 -17.45 -11.86
C GLU A 250 16.72 -16.03 -12.26
N VAL A 251 16.36 -15.04 -11.46
CA VAL A 251 16.67 -13.62 -11.74
C VAL A 251 18.16 -13.36 -11.46
N PRO A 252 18.95 -12.91 -12.46
CA PRO A 252 20.34 -12.57 -12.23
C PRO A 252 20.48 -11.40 -11.24
N ALA A 253 21.43 -11.52 -10.29
CA ALA A 253 21.69 -10.48 -9.31
C ALA A 253 22.08 -9.15 -9.97
N GLU A 254 22.88 -9.21 -11.03
CA GLU A 254 23.34 -8.06 -11.80
C GLU A 254 22.18 -7.30 -12.48
N LEU A 255 21.12 -8.03 -12.87
CA LEU A 255 19.91 -7.43 -13.40
C LEU A 255 19.17 -6.65 -12.30
N LEU A 256 19.03 -7.25 -11.12
CA LEU A 256 18.38 -6.58 -9.99
C LEU A 256 19.10 -5.28 -9.62
N GLU A 257 20.45 -5.29 -9.60
CA GLU A 257 21.24 -4.10 -9.31
C GLU A 257 20.97 -2.92 -10.27
N GLN A 258 20.70 -3.19 -11.54
CA GLN A 258 20.44 -2.16 -12.54
C GLN A 258 19.18 -1.31 -12.23
N PHE A 259 18.17 -1.90 -11.58
CA PHE A 259 16.95 -1.17 -11.23
C PHE A 259 17.18 -0.14 -10.11
N PHE A 260 18.21 -0.33 -9.29
CA PHE A 260 18.56 0.54 -8.17
C PHE A 260 19.70 1.53 -8.49
N GLN A 261 20.03 1.68 -9.78
CA GLN A 261 20.97 2.70 -10.25
C GLN A 261 20.22 3.96 -10.71
N ALA A 262 20.69 5.12 -10.27
CA ALA A 262 20.07 6.39 -10.66
C ALA A 262 20.22 6.61 -12.19
N PRO A 263 19.10 6.80 -12.92
CA PRO A 263 19.11 7.01 -14.37
C PRO A 263 19.42 8.48 -14.74
N TRP A 264 19.77 9.32 -13.78
CA TRP A 264 20.08 10.74 -13.92
C TRP A 264 21.24 11.17 -13.01
N ALA A 265 21.89 12.28 -13.36
CA ALA A 265 22.95 12.85 -12.53
C ALA A 265 22.43 13.52 -11.24
N THR A 266 21.22 14.10 -11.28
CA THR A 266 20.56 14.73 -10.13
C THR A 266 19.12 14.24 -10.08
N ASN A 267 18.68 13.79 -8.90
CA ASN A 267 17.30 13.33 -8.71
C ASN A 267 16.31 14.49 -8.95
N PRO A 268 15.30 14.33 -9.83
CA PRO A 268 14.30 15.38 -10.10
C PRO A 268 13.52 15.84 -8.87
N LEU A 269 13.47 15.02 -7.81
CA LEU A 269 12.86 15.34 -6.51
C LEU A 269 13.90 15.77 -5.45
N GLY A 270 15.10 16.16 -5.86
CA GLY A 270 16.18 16.54 -4.91
C GLY A 270 15.86 17.78 -4.07
N GLU A 271 14.96 18.66 -4.55
CA GLU A 271 14.56 19.90 -3.87
C GLU A 271 13.19 19.81 -3.14
N LEU A 272 12.65 18.60 -2.94
CA LEU A 272 11.39 18.41 -2.20
C LEU A 272 11.46 18.97 -0.77
#